data_d95e6200b1db6ab0cc623a7149f9fbc1
#
_entry.id   d95e6200b1db6ab0cc623a7149f9fbc1
#
_cell.length_a   1.000
_cell.length_b   1.000
_cell.length_c   1.000
_cell.angle_alpha   90.00
_cell.angle_beta   90.00
_cell.angle_gamma   90.00
#
_symmetry.space_group_name_H-M   'P 1'
#
loop_
_entity.id
_entity.type
_entity.pdbx_description
1 polymer ?
#
loop_
_entity_poly.entity_id
_entity_poly.type
_entity_poly.pdbx_seq_one_letter_code
_entity_poly.pdbx_strand_id
1 'polypeptide(L)'
;GGARVLFLPQKPYIPIGTLRDAVKYPDEKSTASDADVVAALEAARLGALAARLNEVAHWAYVLSGGEQQRLAVARALIFKPDWLFLDEATASLDEPTEAAIYSELKRRLPNTTVVSIGHRPSLRQWHDREVEFQREPGAVGRLIEAKAAGSA
;
A
#
# COMPACT_ATOMS: atom_id res chain seq x y z
N GLY A 1 20.98 -3.35 11.64
CA GLY A 1 19.62 -3.78 11.73
C GLY A 1 19.15 -4.58 10.51
N GLY A 2 18.04 -5.27 10.66
CA GLY A 2 17.42 -6.00 9.57
C GLY A 2 16.66 -5.11 8.60
N ALA A 3 16.15 -5.72 7.53
CA ALA A 3 15.31 -5.05 6.55
C ALA A 3 14.00 -4.57 7.19
N ARG A 4 13.55 -3.40 6.79
CA ARG A 4 12.24 -2.86 7.17
C ARG A 4 11.19 -3.40 6.21
N VAL A 5 10.18 -4.04 6.75
CA VAL A 5 9.12 -4.66 5.97
C VAL A 5 7.77 -4.08 6.37
N LEU A 6 6.97 -3.73 5.39
CA LEU A 6 5.58 -3.31 5.62
C LEU A 6 4.65 -4.16 4.76
N PHE A 7 3.56 -4.62 5.38
CA PHE A 7 2.53 -5.39 4.72
C PHE A 7 1.22 -4.60 4.68
N LEU A 8 0.66 -4.45 3.49
CA LEU A 8 -0.63 -3.79 3.28
C LEU A 8 -1.67 -4.85 2.87
N PRO A 9 -2.59 -5.22 3.76
CA PRO A 9 -3.68 -6.14 3.41
C PRO A 9 -4.79 -5.42 2.64
N GLN A 10 -5.71 -6.17 2.07
CA GLN A 10 -6.88 -5.64 1.38
C GLN A 10 -7.72 -4.75 2.28
N LYS A 11 -7.90 -5.16 3.54
CA LYS A 11 -8.60 -4.38 4.56
C LYS A 11 -7.62 -4.03 5.68
N PRO A 12 -7.09 -2.80 5.70
CA PRO A 12 -6.11 -2.42 6.69
C PRO A 12 -6.75 -2.29 8.09
N TYR A 13 -5.95 -2.60 9.12
CA TYR A 13 -6.32 -2.27 10.50
C TYR A 13 -6.17 -0.76 10.71
N ILE A 14 -7.21 -0.13 11.23
CA ILE A 14 -7.21 1.30 11.53
C ILE A 14 -7.63 1.48 12.99
N PRO A 15 -6.71 1.87 13.89
CA PRO A 15 -7.04 2.06 15.29
C PRO A 15 -7.99 3.25 15.49
N ILE A 16 -8.83 3.18 16.51
CA ILE A 16 -9.62 4.32 16.96
C ILE A 16 -8.64 5.33 17.55
N GLY A 17 -8.79 6.60 17.19
CA GLY A 17 -7.91 7.66 17.66
C GLY A 17 -7.83 8.80 16.68
N THR A 18 -6.75 9.57 16.76
CA THR A 18 -6.52 10.66 15.82
C THR A 18 -6.19 10.15 14.43
N LEU A 19 -6.51 10.92 13.42
CA LEU A 19 -6.12 10.58 12.04
C LEU A 19 -4.60 10.51 11.91
N ARG A 20 -3.88 11.42 12.57
CA ARG A 20 -2.41 11.42 12.60
C ARG A 20 -1.87 10.06 13.04
N ASP A 21 -2.37 9.53 14.15
CA ASP A 21 -1.93 8.22 14.65
C ASP A 21 -2.30 7.09 13.70
N ALA A 22 -3.47 7.16 13.10
CA ALA A 22 -3.90 6.18 12.09
C ALA A 22 -2.95 6.14 10.89
N VAL A 23 -2.44 7.29 10.45
CA VAL A 23 -1.49 7.37 9.34
C VAL A 23 -0.08 6.93 9.75
N LYS A 24 0.34 7.21 10.97
CA LYS A 24 1.66 6.81 11.47
C LYS A 24 1.76 5.33 11.85
N TYR A 25 0.62 4.66 12.09
CA TYR A 25 0.59 3.24 12.39
C TYR A 25 1.33 2.42 11.30
N PRO A 26 2.10 1.38 11.60
CA PRO A 26 2.32 0.78 12.92
C PRO A 26 3.51 1.38 13.70
N ASP A 27 4.15 2.43 13.23
CA ASP A 27 5.30 3.02 13.88
C ASP A 27 4.87 4.14 14.83
N GLU A 28 4.54 3.76 16.07
CA GLU A 28 4.14 4.71 17.11
C GLU A 28 5.25 5.71 17.48
N LYS A 29 6.49 5.37 17.15
CA LYS A 29 7.66 6.23 17.41
C LYS A 29 8.08 7.05 16.20
N SER A 30 7.24 7.07 15.16
CA SER A 30 7.54 7.82 13.95
C SER A 30 7.80 9.28 14.26
N THR A 31 8.92 9.80 13.78
CA THR A 31 9.30 11.20 13.89
C THR A 31 8.78 12.06 12.74
N ALA A 32 7.93 11.49 11.88
CA ALA A 32 7.34 12.22 10.78
C ALA A 32 6.58 13.45 11.27
N SER A 33 6.86 14.60 10.66
CA SER A 33 6.18 15.85 10.96
C SER A 33 4.75 15.86 10.43
N ASP A 34 3.93 16.79 10.88
CA ASP A 34 2.60 16.99 10.30
C ASP A 34 2.68 17.32 8.80
N ALA A 35 3.71 18.05 8.37
CA ALA A 35 3.94 18.32 6.96
C ALA A 35 4.19 17.02 6.17
N ASP A 36 4.94 16.07 6.74
CA ASP A 36 5.18 14.77 6.12
C ASP A 36 3.88 13.96 6.03
N VAL A 37 3.06 13.98 7.08
CA VAL A 37 1.76 13.30 7.11
C VAL A 37 0.83 13.88 6.06
N VAL A 38 0.74 15.20 5.97
CA VAL A 38 -0.07 15.88 4.95
C VAL A 38 0.40 15.53 3.54
N ALA A 39 1.71 15.57 3.29
CA ALA A 39 2.27 15.22 1.99
C ALA A 39 1.95 13.76 1.60
N ALA A 40 2.00 12.84 2.56
CA ALA A 40 1.64 11.44 2.33
C ALA A 40 0.15 11.28 2.02
N LEU A 41 -0.72 11.97 2.74
CA LEU A 41 -2.15 11.97 2.46
C LEU A 41 -2.47 12.54 1.08
N GLU A 42 -1.85 13.64 0.70
CA GLU A 42 -2.03 14.24 -0.63
C GLU A 42 -1.57 13.29 -1.74
N ALA A 43 -0.40 12.66 -1.57
CA ALA A 43 0.11 11.67 -2.51
C ALA A 43 -0.82 10.46 -2.65
N ALA A 44 -1.48 10.07 -1.58
CA ALA A 44 -2.46 8.98 -1.55
C ALA A 44 -3.87 9.44 -1.98
N ARG A 45 -4.02 10.65 -2.47
CA ARG A 45 -5.30 11.23 -2.89
C ARG A 45 -6.31 11.39 -1.75
N LEU A 46 -5.80 11.69 -0.55
CA LEU A 46 -6.58 11.95 0.65
C LEU A 46 -6.32 13.36 1.20
N GLY A 47 -5.96 14.31 0.35
CA GLY A 47 -5.64 15.68 0.76
C GLY A 47 -6.76 16.36 1.52
N ALA A 48 -8.02 16.04 1.24
CA ALA A 48 -9.17 16.58 1.96
C ALA A 48 -9.16 16.23 3.46
N LEU A 49 -8.44 15.19 3.87
CA LEU A 49 -8.30 14.79 5.28
C LEU A 49 -7.23 15.57 6.03
N ALA A 50 -6.41 16.35 5.35
CA ALA A 50 -5.28 17.06 5.97
C ALA A 50 -5.70 18.01 7.10
N ALA A 51 -6.89 18.60 7.02
CA ALA A 51 -7.43 19.47 8.05
C ALA A 51 -7.97 18.72 9.28
N ARG A 52 -8.00 17.38 9.23
CA ARG A 52 -8.63 16.52 10.25
C ARG A 52 -7.63 15.72 11.07
N LEU A 53 -6.34 16.09 11.07
CA LEU A 53 -5.28 15.30 11.73
C LEU A 53 -5.50 15.11 13.22
N ASN A 54 -6.09 16.11 13.90
CA ASN A 54 -6.36 16.07 15.33
C ASN A 54 -7.70 15.43 15.69
N GLU A 55 -8.53 15.13 14.70
CA GLU A 55 -9.86 14.58 14.94
C GLU A 55 -9.74 13.13 15.43
N VAL A 56 -10.39 12.84 16.55
CA VAL A 56 -10.51 11.50 17.11
C VAL A 56 -11.77 10.87 16.56
N ALA A 57 -11.64 9.73 15.90
CA ALA A 57 -12.78 9.02 15.32
C ALA A 57 -12.48 7.53 15.18
N HIS A 58 -13.52 6.76 14.88
CA HIS A 58 -13.41 5.38 14.43
C HIS A 58 -13.28 5.39 12.90
N TRP A 59 -12.08 5.64 12.43
CA TRP A 59 -11.80 5.90 11.01
C TRP A 59 -12.18 4.73 10.09
N ALA A 60 -12.15 3.50 10.61
CA ALA A 60 -12.60 2.32 9.85
C ALA A 60 -14.08 2.40 9.46
N TYR A 61 -14.90 3.14 10.20
CA TYR A 61 -16.31 3.38 9.87
C TYR A 61 -16.53 4.69 9.09
N VAL A 62 -15.63 5.63 9.22
CA VAL A 62 -15.71 6.93 8.54
C VAL A 62 -15.27 6.82 7.09
N LEU A 63 -14.20 6.07 6.83
CA LEU A 63 -13.58 5.96 5.52
C LEU A 63 -14.21 4.84 4.70
N SER A 64 -14.39 5.08 3.39
CA SER A 64 -14.75 4.04 2.43
C SER A 64 -13.62 3.01 2.28
N GLY A 65 -13.91 1.87 1.65
CA GLY A 65 -12.90 0.84 1.40
C GLY A 65 -11.71 1.37 0.59
N GLY A 66 -11.97 2.14 -0.45
CA GLY A 66 -10.92 2.77 -1.25
C GLY A 66 -10.11 3.81 -0.48
N GLU A 67 -10.76 4.61 0.35
CA GLU A 67 -10.08 5.55 1.24
C GLU A 67 -9.20 4.85 2.27
N GLN A 68 -9.68 3.75 2.85
CA GLN A 68 -8.89 2.93 3.77
C GLN A 68 -7.63 2.38 3.09
N GLN A 69 -7.76 1.87 1.86
CA GLN A 69 -6.62 1.37 1.10
C GLN A 69 -5.62 2.49 0.78
N ARG A 70 -6.10 3.66 0.43
CA ARG A 70 -5.22 4.82 0.18
C ARG A 70 -4.55 5.33 1.46
N LEU A 71 -5.22 5.25 2.61
CA LEU A 71 -4.59 5.57 3.90
C LEU A 71 -3.44 4.60 4.21
N ALA A 72 -3.60 3.32 3.91
CA ALA A 72 -2.53 2.34 4.05
C ALA A 72 -1.34 2.66 3.15
N VAL A 73 -1.58 3.17 1.94
CA VAL A 73 -0.52 3.66 1.06
C VAL A 73 0.22 4.86 1.69
N ALA A 74 -0.50 5.81 2.27
CA ALA A 74 0.11 6.93 2.99
C ALA A 74 1.02 6.45 4.12
N ARG A 75 0.66 5.38 4.82
CA ARG A 75 1.52 4.73 5.82
C ARG A 75 2.85 4.27 5.22
N ALA A 76 2.81 3.64 4.06
CA ALA A 76 4.01 3.18 3.38
C ALA A 76 4.94 4.34 3.01
N LEU A 77 4.38 5.46 2.58
CA LEU A 77 5.16 6.66 2.22
C LEU A 77 5.89 7.27 3.43
N ILE A 78 5.32 7.14 4.61
CA ILE A 78 5.93 7.62 5.87
C ILE A 78 6.92 6.59 6.41
N PHE A 79 6.55 5.32 6.42
CA PHE A 79 7.35 4.23 6.97
C PHE A 79 8.63 4.00 6.17
N LYS A 80 8.60 4.20 4.86
CA LYS A 80 9.71 4.00 3.92
C LYS A 80 10.34 2.61 4.08
N PRO A 81 9.58 1.53 3.81
CA PRO A 81 10.09 0.18 3.96
C PRO A 81 11.14 -0.17 2.92
N ASP A 82 11.97 -1.16 3.22
CA ASP A 82 12.83 -1.80 2.22
C ASP A 82 12.01 -2.76 1.33
N TRP A 83 11.03 -3.44 1.94
CA TRP A 83 10.09 -4.32 1.27
C TRP A 83 8.66 -3.92 1.57
N LEU A 84 7.88 -3.71 0.54
CA LEU A 84 6.46 -3.40 0.63
C LEU A 84 5.65 -4.51 -0.03
N PHE A 85 4.82 -5.19 0.77
CA PHE A 85 3.92 -6.22 0.29
C PHE A 85 2.50 -5.67 0.23
N LEU A 86 1.90 -5.70 -0.97
CA LEU A 86 0.52 -5.30 -1.18
C LEU A 86 -0.31 -6.55 -1.53
N ASP A 87 -1.17 -6.97 -0.60
CA ASP A 87 -2.05 -8.13 -0.78
C ASP A 87 -3.46 -7.65 -1.11
N GLU A 88 -3.80 -7.58 -2.40
CA GLU A 88 -5.05 -7.01 -2.89
C GLU A 88 -5.31 -5.59 -2.37
N ALA A 89 -4.24 -4.86 -2.10
CA ALA A 89 -4.31 -3.58 -1.37
C ALA A 89 -4.83 -2.41 -2.20
N THR A 90 -5.08 -2.61 -3.49
CA THR A 90 -5.68 -1.64 -4.41
C THR A 90 -6.99 -2.15 -5.03
N ALA A 91 -7.52 -3.26 -4.52
CA ALA A 91 -8.69 -3.92 -5.11
C ALA A 91 -9.97 -3.06 -5.08
N SER A 92 -10.08 -2.13 -4.13
CA SER A 92 -11.21 -1.20 -4.02
C SER A 92 -11.04 0.09 -4.84
N LEU A 93 -9.94 0.23 -5.55
CA LEU A 93 -9.64 1.40 -6.39
C LEU A 93 -10.02 1.12 -7.84
N ASP A 94 -10.47 2.16 -8.56
CA ASP A 94 -10.56 2.08 -10.01
C ASP A 94 -9.15 2.08 -10.63
N GLU A 95 -9.05 1.69 -11.88
CA GLU A 95 -7.74 1.57 -12.53
C GLU A 95 -6.98 2.90 -12.63
N PRO A 96 -7.60 4.05 -12.94
CA PRO A 96 -6.88 5.32 -12.95
C PRO A 96 -6.32 5.70 -11.57
N THR A 97 -7.09 5.48 -10.51
CA THR A 97 -6.63 5.75 -9.14
C THR A 97 -5.51 4.79 -8.73
N GLU A 98 -5.65 3.51 -9.05
CA GLU A 98 -4.60 2.51 -8.82
C GLU A 98 -3.30 2.91 -9.52
N ALA A 99 -3.38 3.32 -10.79
CA ALA A 99 -2.21 3.76 -11.54
C ALA A 99 -1.54 4.98 -10.88
N ALA A 100 -2.32 5.95 -10.41
CA ALA A 100 -1.80 7.11 -9.71
C ALA A 100 -1.09 6.72 -8.41
N ILE A 101 -1.66 5.77 -7.66
CA ILE A 101 -1.07 5.26 -6.41
C ILE A 101 0.26 4.56 -6.66
N TYR A 102 0.32 3.64 -7.64
CA TYR A 102 1.58 2.96 -7.97
C TYR A 102 2.64 3.93 -8.49
N SER A 103 2.23 4.92 -9.28
CA SER A 103 3.14 5.98 -9.74
C SER A 103 3.75 6.73 -8.57
N GLU A 104 2.96 7.11 -7.56
CA GLU A 104 3.45 7.79 -6.37
C GLU A 104 4.37 6.90 -5.52
N LEU A 105 4.04 5.61 -5.37
CA LEU A 105 4.89 4.65 -4.67
C LEU A 105 6.27 4.55 -5.35
N LYS A 106 6.30 4.40 -6.66
CA LYS A 106 7.55 4.33 -7.42
C LYS A 106 8.38 5.61 -7.33
N ARG A 107 7.71 6.75 -7.42
CA ARG A 107 8.38 8.07 -7.38
C ARG A 107 8.95 8.38 -6.00
N ARG A 108 8.19 8.08 -4.95
CA ARG A 108 8.55 8.45 -3.56
C ARG A 108 9.35 7.41 -2.83
N LEU A 109 9.29 6.15 -3.25
CA LEU A 109 9.99 5.02 -2.64
C LEU A 109 10.88 4.31 -3.66
N PRO A 110 11.87 5.01 -4.25
CA PRO A 110 12.68 4.44 -5.33
C PRO A 110 13.54 3.25 -4.89
N ASN A 111 13.83 3.14 -3.59
CA ASN A 111 14.67 2.08 -3.03
C ASN A 111 13.85 0.95 -2.39
N THR A 112 12.53 1.02 -2.48
CA THR A 112 11.65 -0.02 -1.92
C THR A 112 11.38 -1.09 -2.96
N THR A 113 11.55 -2.35 -2.58
CA THR A 113 11.10 -3.48 -3.39
C THR A 113 9.61 -3.70 -3.14
N VAL A 114 8.82 -3.64 -4.21
CA VAL A 114 7.36 -3.78 -4.13
C VAL A 114 6.95 -5.16 -4.63
N VAL A 115 6.21 -5.88 -3.79
CA VAL A 115 5.62 -7.19 -4.14
C VAL A 115 4.11 -7.04 -4.05
N SER A 116 3.42 -7.25 -5.16
CA SER A 116 1.96 -7.16 -5.21
C SER A 116 1.35 -8.52 -5.46
N ILE A 117 0.31 -8.83 -4.70
CA ILE A 117 -0.58 -9.97 -4.92
C ILE A 117 -1.90 -9.40 -5.41
N GLY A 118 -2.33 -9.81 -6.60
CA GLY A 118 -3.56 -9.30 -7.19
C GLY A 118 -3.91 -10.05 -8.46
N HIS A 119 -5.11 -9.76 -8.98
CA HIS A 119 -5.66 -10.42 -10.16
C HIS A 119 -5.80 -9.49 -11.37
N ARG A 120 -5.64 -8.18 -11.18
CA ARG A 120 -5.80 -7.23 -12.28
C ARG A 120 -4.59 -7.25 -13.21
N PRO A 121 -4.77 -7.44 -14.53
CA PRO A 121 -3.67 -7.34 -15.49
C PRO A 121 -2.95 -5.98 -15.47
N SER A 122 -3.64 -4.91 -15.10
CA SER A 122 -3.07 -3.57 -14.99
C SER A 122 -1.91 -3.46 -13.97
N LEU A 123 -1.80 -4.39 -13.03
CA LEU A 123 -0.69 -4.42 -12.07
C LEU A 123 0.65 -4.76 -12.72
N ARG A 124 0.66 -5.47 -13.83
CA ARG A 124 1.90 -5.92 -14.49
C ARG A 124 2.82 -4.78 -14.89
N GLN A 125 2.26 -3.67 -15.32
CA GLN A 125 3.04 -2.49 -15.74
C GLN A 125 3.91 -1.87 -14.64
N TRP A 126 3.58 -2.14 -13.37
CA TRP A 126 4.27 -1.57 -12.21
C TRP A 126 5.34 -2.50 -11.62
N HIS A 127 5.56 -3.66 -12.23
CA HIS A 127 6.45 -4.70 -11.71
C HIS A 127 7.38 -5.21 -12.81
N ASP A 128 8.60 -5.60 -12.42
CA ASP A 128 9.60 -6.13 -13.34
C ASP A 128 9.46 -7.63 -13.56
N ARG A 129 8.87 -8.32 -12.58
CA ARG A 129 8.72 -9.77 -12.58
C ARG A 129 7.31 -10.18 -12.18
N GLU A 130 6.85 -11.28 -12.75
CA GLU A 130 5.61 -11.93 -12.36
C GLU A 130 5.91 -13.37 -11.98
N VAL A 131 5.41 -13.79 -10.80
CA VAL A 131 5.52 -15.18 -10.34
C VAL A 131 4.14 -15.74 -10.07
N GLU A 132 3.98 -17.01 -10.35
CA GLU A 132 2.72 -17.72 -10.13
C GLU A 132 2.94 -18.82 -9.10
N PHE A 133 2.05 -18.92 -8.12
CA PHE A 133 2.05 -19.99 -7.16
C PHE A 133 1.31 -21.19 -7.76
N GLN A 134 2.05 -22.28 -8.00
CA GLN A 134 1.47 -23.52 -8.50
C GLN A 134 1.47 -24.59 -7.42
N ARG A 135 0.32 -25.24 -7.26
CA ARG A 135 0.15 -26.37 -6.38
C ARG A 135 -0.66 -27.46 -7.08
N GLU A 136 -0.03 -28.59 -7.31
CA GLU A 136 -0.74 -29.77 -7.74
C GLU A 136 -1.34 -30.52 -6.54
N PRO A 137 -2.47 -31.23 -6.73
CA PRO A 137 -3.06 -32.03 -5.65
C PRO A 137 -2.04 -32.99 -5.05
N GLY A 138 -1.81 -32.92 -3.73
CA GLY A 138 -0.88 -33.78 -3.00
C GLY A 138 0.59 -33.36 -3.09
N ALA A 139 0.92 -32.28 -3.79
CA ALA A 139 2.29 -31.77 -3.89
C ALA A 139 2.50 -30.50 -3.05
N VAL A 140 3.76 -30.20 -2.76
CA VAL A 140 4.16 -28.92 -2.16
C VAL A 140 4.01 -27.82 -3.20
N GLY A 141 3.36 -26.72 -2.83
CA GLY A 141 3.25 -25.56 -3.71
C GLY A 141 4.62 -24.93 -3.96
N ARG A 142 4.79 -24.34 -5.16
CA ARG A 142 6.01 -23.60 -5.51
C ARG A 142 5.68 -22.36 -6.33
N LEU A 143 6.56 -21.37 -6.22
CA LEU A 143 6.49 -20.18 -7.05
C LEU A 143 7.25 -20.44 -8.35
N ILE A 144 6.63 -20.12 -9.46
CA ILE A 144 7.27 -20.14 -10.77
C ILE A 144 7.18 -18.77 -11.41
N GLU A 145 8.19 -18.42 -12.20
CA GLU A 145 8.16 -17.16 -12.94
C GLU A 145 7.23 -17.32 -14.14
N ALA A 146 6.22 -16.45 -14.21
CA ALA A 146 5.31 -16.41 -15.34
C ALA A 146 6.03 -15.80 -16.56
N LYS A 147 5.66 -16.23 -17.77
CA LYS A 147 6.15 -15.58 -18.99
C LYS A 147 5.64 -14.14 -19.04
N ALA A 148 6.54 -13.20 -19.30
CA ALA A 148 6.15 -11.82 -19.49
C ALA A 148 5.13 -11.71 -20.66
N ALA A 149 4.04 -10.97 -20.44
CA ALA A 149 3.07 -10.71 -21.49
C ALA A 149 3.76 -9.93 -22.62
N GLY A 150 3.76 -10.47 -23.85
CA GLY A 150 4.37 -9.84 -25.01
C GLY A 150 5.79 -10.25 -25.35
N SER A 151 6.41 -11.17 -24.61
CA SER A 151 7.61 -11.86 -25.11
C SER A 151 7.19 -12.93 -26.12
N ALA A 152 7.28 -12.54 -27.36
CA ALA A 152 7.07 -13.49 -28.47
C ALA A 152 8.21 -14.51 -28.50
#